data_fda76f3ccbee1f21078c13ee6c3de862
#
_entry.id   fda76f3ccbee1f21078c13ee6c3de862
#
_cell.length_a   1.000
_cell.length_b   1.000
_cell.length_c   1.000
_cell.angle_alpha   90.00
_cell.angle_beta   90.00
_cell.angle_gamma   90.00
#
_symmetry.space_group_name_H-M   'P 1'
#
loop_
_entity.id
_entity.type
_entity.pdbx_description
1 polymer ?
#
loop_
_entity_poly.entity_id
_entity_poly.type
_entity_poly.pdbx_seq_one_letter_code
_entity_poly.pdbx_strand_id
1 'polypeptide(L)'
;MKATQTPKNNNTTKTGLGRVLPRLDSTSDAPVKLIFLVLYILGAVLIWNTQADIAAATENIELISPIAEFVVKNIFATYLIVAGIAVTILILTPIGKRSVQDQLKSIGLANHAEAVPELKHKRKDMQNPKITIWEFTSLGIPLKVWKDKQAAIETALDITIVKMKNGSGKSRVLIHAVPAVSDLPDMIKWNDKYLSQQSFILNLGESFTGPVTVDLARVPHILLGGATGSGKSVLLKLLLMQANKKGATVCIADFKGGVDFPPIWHKECRMCFEEQSALELLTELVEELERRKQLLKTAGLPNIDHYNAATGENLQRYIFACDELAEMLDKTGLTKEQKETIIKIEGKLSIIARQGRAFGIHLILATQRPDSTILNGQIKNNINCRICGRADNVLSMIILDNTDAADQIPEDAQGRFLLNDGTMFQAYWFDDTGGI
;
A
#
# COMPACT_ATOMS: atom_id res chain seq x y z
N MET A 1 -25.23 43.13 -35.48
CA MET A 1 -24.11 43.00 -36.47
C MET A 1 -22.97 42.18 -35.87
N LYS A 2 -22.58 41.11 -36.58
CA LYS A 2 -21.37 40.27 -36.45
C LYS A 2 -21.29 39.42 -35.17
N ALA A 3 -21.00 38.17 -35.18
CA ALA A 3 -21.04 37.04 -36.16
C ALA A 3 -20.70 35.79 -35.35
N THR A 4 -21.53 34.81 -35.50
CA THR A 4 -21.38 33.43 -35.03
C THR A 4 -20.11 32.78 -35.61
N GLN A 5 -19.30 32.14 -34.77
CA GLN A 5 -18.38 31.09 -35.21
C GLN A 5 -18.53 29.84 -34.34
N THR A 6 -19.06 28.81 -34.97
CA THR A 6 -19.12 27.43 -34.54
C THR A 6 -17.72 26.77 -34.68
N PRO A 7 -17.26 25.93 -33.74
CA PRO A 7 -16.13 25.05 -33.98
C PRO A 7 -16.60 23.76 -34.65
N LYS A 8 -15.87 23.40 -35.69
CA LYS A 8 -15.99 22.16 -36.48
C LYS A 8 -15.74 20.93 -35.67
N ASN A 9 -16.68 20.02 -35.73
CA ASN A 9 -16.61 18.63 -35.31
C ASN A 9 -15.72 17.85 -36.31
N ASN A 10 -14.57 17.34 -35.87
CA ASN A 10 -13.81 16.37 -36.62
C ASN A 10 -13.87 15.02 -35.88
N ASN A 11 -14.95 14.28 -36.15
CA ASN A 11 -14.99 12.84 -35.93
C ASN A 11 -14.04 12.14 -36.93
N THR A 12 -12.90 11.68 -36.47
CA THR A 12 -12.16 10.60 -37.12
C THR A 12 -12.28 9.35 -36.27
N THR A 13 -13.22 8.51 -36.65
CA THR A 13 -13.30 7.09 -36.27
C THR A 13 -11.97 6.40 -36.60
N LYS A 14 -11.12 6.16 -35.60
CA LYS A 14 -10.03 5.18 -35.66
C LYS A 14 -10.59 3.84 -35.21
N THR A 15 -10.89 3.01 -36.19
CA THR A 15 -11.18 1.58 -36.09
C THR A 15 -10.16 0.88 -35.21
N GLY A 16 -10.70 0.23 -34.17
CA GLY A 16 -9.93 -0.59 -33.24
C GLY A 16 -9.45 -1.91 -33.87
N LEU A 17 -8.18 -1.96 -34.25
CA LEU A 17 -7.46 -3.20 -34.59
C LEU A 17 -6.03 -3.23 -33.97
N GLY A 18 -5.87 -2.66 -32.77
CA GLY A 18 -4.58 -2.53 -32.10
C GLY A 18 -4.47 -3.17 -30.71
N ARG A 19 -5.37 -4.09 -30.34
CA ARG A 19 -5.35 -4.67 -28.99
C ARG A 19 -5.49 -6.19 -28.97
N VAL A 20 -4.70 -6.92 -29.71
CA VAL A 20 -4.54 -8.37 -29.50
C VAL A 20 -3.12 -8.79 -29.92
N LEU A 21 -2.10 -8.15 -29.41
CA LEU A 21 -0.78 -8.78 -29.30
C LEU A 21 -0.35 -8.62 -27.86
N PRO A 22 -0.07 -9.73 -27.13
CA PRO A 22 0.55 -9.62 -25.81
C PRO A 22 1.85 -8.82 -26.00
N ARG A 23 2.07 -7.77 -25.21
CA ARG A 23 3.37 -7.12 -25.09
C ARG A 23 4.37 -8.22 -24.77
N LEU A 24 5.15 -8.61 -25.76
CA LEU A 24 6.34 -9.40 -25.55
C LEU A 24 7.19 -8.61 -24.55
N ASP A 25 7.42 -9.19 -23.38
CA ASP A 25 8.30 -8.64 -22.37
C ASP A 25 9.62 -8.27 -23.04
N SER A 26 9.88 -6.98 -23.18
CA SER A 26 11.11 -6.45 -23.79
C SER A 26 12.39 -6.78 -23.00
N THR A 27 12.24 -7.55 -21.92
CA THR A 27 13.33 -7.98 -21.02
C THR A 27 13.70 -9.45 -21.18
N SER A 28 13.01 -10.23 -22.04
CA SER A 28 13.33 -11.63 -22.28
C SER A 28 14.41 -11.73 -23.38
N ASP A 29 15.56 -12.31 -23.05
CA ASP A 29 16.61 -12.67 -24.01
C ASP A 29 16.27 -13.92 -24.86
N ALA A 30 15.12 -14.53 -24.59
CA ALA A 30 14.61 -15.74 -25.27
C ALA A 30 14.53 -15.60 -26.81
N PRO A 31 13.97 -14.53 -27.43
CA PRO A 31 13.92 -14.41 -28.85
C PRO A 31 15.31 -14.29 -29.50
N VAL A 32 16.25 -13.61 -28.83
CA VAL A 32 17.63 -13.49 -29.35
C VAL A 32 18.33 -14.85 -29.30
N LYS A 33 18.20 -15.60 -28.22
CA LYS A 33 18.75 -16.94 -28.07
C LYS A 33 18.16 -17.91 -29.08
N LEU A 34 16.87 -17.80 -29.39
CA LEU A 34 16.19 -18.60 -30.41
C LEU A 34 16.76 -18.32 -31.81
N ILE A 35 17.06 -17.06 -32.13
CA ILE A 35 17.69 -16.69 -33.41
C ILE A 35 19.04 -17.39 -33.53
N PHE A 36 19.89 -17.36 -32.50
CA PHE A 36 21.20 -18.04 -32.57
C PHE A 36 21.06 -19.55 -32.68
N LEU A 37 20.08 -20.17 -32.05
CA LEU A 37 19.78 -21.59 -32.18
C LEU A 37 19.34 -21.93 -33.61
N VAL A 38 18.50 -21.11 -34.23
CA VAL A 38 18.06 -21.28 -35.62
C VAL A 38 19.24 -21.14 -36.58
N LEU A 39 20.10 -20.13 -36.37
CA LEU A 39 21.32 -19.96 -37.19
C LEU A 39 22.28 -21.14 -37.04
N TYR A 40 22.42 -21.70 -35.85
CA TYR A 40 23.21 -22.92 -35.62
C TYR A 40 22.67 -24.12 -36.42
N ILE A 41 21.34 -24.33 -36.38
CA ILE A 41 20.69 -25.42 -37.14
C ILE A 41 20.85 -25.22 -38.67
N LEU A 42 20.62 -23.99 -39.15
CA LEU A 42 20.78 -23.67 -40.56
C LEU A 42 22.25 -23.88 -41.05
N GLY A 43 23.22 -23.47 -40.24
CA GLY A 43 24.63 -23.72 -40.51
C GLY A 43 24.97 -25.21 -40.54
N ALA A 44 24.41 -26.02 -39.65
CA ALA A 44 24.60 -27.48 -39.65
C ALA A 44 24.04 -28.12 -40.94
N VAL A 45 22.85 -27.70 -41.37
CA VAL A 45 22.24 -28.17 -42.61
C VAL A 45 23.06 -27.76 -43.84
N LEU A 46 23.58 -26.53 -43.88
CA LEU A 46 24.42 -26.06 -44.94
C LEU A 46 25.72 -26.87 -45.07
N ILE A 47 26.42 -27.05 -43.93
CA ILE A 47 27.67 -27.82 -43.90
C ILE A 47 27.42 -29.28 -44.24
N TRP A 48 26.32 -29.87 -43.79
CA TRP A 48 25.94 -31.24 -44.16
C TRP A 48 25.80 -31.41 -45.67
N ASN A 49 25.18 -30.44 -46.36
CA ASN A 49 24.95 -30.49 -47.79
C ASN A 49 26.22 -30.20 -48.61
N THR A 50 27.16 -29.41 -48.07
CA THR A 50 28.36 -28.96 -48.80
C THR A 50 29.65 -29.69 -48.40
N GLN A 51 29.61 -30.54 -47.36
CA GLN A 51 30.81 -31.19 -46.80
C GLN A 51 31.59 -32.04 -47.86
N ALA A 52 30.88 -32.69 -48.78
CA ALA A 52 31.51 -33.49 -49.83
C ALA A 52 32.25 -32.60 -50.83
N ASP A 53 31.67 -31.45 -51.24
CA ASP A 53 32.29 -30.51 -52.17
C ASP A 53 33.52 -29.84 -51.53
N ILE A 54 33.47 -29.52 -50.25
CA ILE A 54 34.59 -28.93 -49.51
C ILE A 54 35.74 -29.96 -49.38
N ALA A 55 35.44 -31.23 -49.09
CA ALA A 55 36.44 -32.29 -49.02
C ALA A 55 37.14 -32.50 -50.40
N ALA A 56 36.36 -32.54 -51.51
CA ALA A 56 36.90 -32.68 -52.83
C ALA A 56 37.78 -31.49 -53.30
N ALA A 57 37.37 -30.26 -52.90
CA ALA A 57 38.13 -29.05 -53.21
C ALA A 57 39.46 -28.97 -52.45
N THR A 58 39.62 -29.62 -51.34
CA THR A 58 40.82 -29.59 -50.48
C THR A 58 41.80 -30.75 -50.74
N GLU A 59 41.37 -31.82 -51.41
CA GLU A 59 42.25 -32.94 -51.84
C GLU A 59 43.43 -32.56 -52.74
N ASN A 60 43.32 -31.44 -53.43
CA ASN A 60 44.34 -30.97 -54.40
C ASN A 60 45.33 -29.91 -53.85
N ILE A 61 45.31 -29.65 -52.55
CA ILE A 61 46.15 -28.61 -51.91
C ILE A 61 47.34 -29.28 -51.23
N GLU A 62 48.53 -29.29 -51.85
CA GLU A 62 49.73 -29.96 -51.36
C GLU A 62 50.34 -29.43 -50.06
N LEU A 63 49.78 -28.42 -49.42
CA LEU A 63 50.34 -27.74 -48.23
C LEU A 63 49.45 -27.73 -47.01
N ILE A 64 48.50 -28.67 -46.83
CA ILE A 64 47.63 -28.71 -45.66
C ILE A 64 48.30 -29.52 -44.53
N SER A 65 48.42 -28.90 -43.34
CA SER A 65 48.89 -29.60 -42.17
C SER A 65 47.96 -30.78 -41.80
N PRO A 66 48.48 -31.86 -41.19
CA PRO A 66 47.67 -33.05 -40.77
C PRO A 66 46.45 -32.69 -39.94
N ILE A 67 46.52 -31.57 -39.14
CA ILE A 67 45.40 -31.07 -38.32
C ILE A 67 44.32 -30.46 -39.24
N ALA A 68 44.74 -29.70 -40.25
CA ALA A 68 43.76 -29.07 -41.16
C ALA A 68 43.05 -30.13 -42.01
N GLU A 69 43.75 -31.18 -42.45
CA GLU A 69 43.17 -32.33 -43.17
C GLU A 69 42.14 -33.07 -42.33
N PHE A 70 42.47 -33.34 -41.05
CA PHE A 70 41.50 -33.92 -40.10
C PHE A 70 40.26 -33.06 -39.90
N VAL A 71 40.43 -31.74 -39.74
CA VAL A 71 39.29 -30.79 -39.58
C VAL A 71 38.41 -30.75 -40.81
N VAL A 72 39.00 -30.75 -42.03
CA VAL A 72 38.23 -30.74 -43.27
C VAL A 72 37.46 -32.06 -43.50
N LYS A 73 38.11 -33.21 -43.24
CA LYS A 73 37.43 -34.51 -43.32
C LYS A 73 36.29 -34.66 -42.31
N ASN A 74 36.38 -33.96 -41.17
CA ASN A 74 35.35 -34.02 -40.09
C ASN A 74 34.65 -32.68 -39.93
N ILE A 75 34.53 -31.85 -40.99
CA ILE A 75 34.06 -30.47 -40.89
C ILE A 75 32.68 -30.35 -40.21
N PHE A 76 31.77 -31.29 -40.51
CA PHE A 76 30.45 -31.33 -39.92
C PHE A 76 30.51 -31.61 -38.40
N ALA A 77 31.29 -32.61 -37.98
CA ALA A 77 31.48 -32.95 -36.57
C ALA A 77 32.18 -31.80 -35.81
N THR A 78 33.20 -31.20 -36.43
CA THR A 78 33.91 -30.04 -35.86
C THR A 78 32.98 -28.84 -35.67
N TYR A 79 32.12 -28.55 -36.65
CA TYR A 79 31.12 -27.50 -36.53
C TYR A 79 30.12 -27.78 -35.40
N LEU A 80 29.58 -29.01 -35.32
CA LEU A 80 28.63 -29.37 -34.27
C LEU A 80 29.21 -29.18 -32.86
N ILE A 81 30.50 -29.52 -32.69
CA ILE A 81 31.16 -29.39 -31.38
C ILE A 81 31.45 -27.92 -31.09
N VAL A 82 32.18 -27.22 -31.97
CA VAL A 82 32.67 -25.86 -31.70
C VAL A 82 31.51 -24.86 -31.65
N ALA A 83 30.64 -24.87 -32.66
CA ALA A 83 29.48 -23.98 -32.67
C ALA A 83 28.43 -24.36 -31.59
N GLY A 84 28.30 -25.68 -31.32
CA GLY A 84 27.42 -26.17 -30.23
C GLY A 84 27.88 -25.70 -28.85
N ILE A 85 29.19 -25.73 -28.54
CA ILE A 85 29.74 -25.16 -27.31
C ILE A 85 29.48 -23.66 -27.28
N ALA A 86 29.74 -22.92 -28.38
CA ALA A 86 29.50 -21.47 -28.43
C ALA A 86 28.02 -21.11 -28.16
N VAL A 87 27.09 -21.82 -28.81
CA VAL A 87 25.64 -21.62 -28.62
C VAL A 87 25.22 -22.01 -27.21
N THR A 88 25.76 -23.07 -26.66
CA THR A 88 25.50 -23.47 -25.28
C THR A 88 25.93 -22.39 -24.27
N ILE A 89 27.15 -21.84 -24.43
CA ILE A 89 27.65 -20.73 -23.64
C ILE A 89 26.72 -19.51 -23.78
N LEU A 90 26.31 -19.17 -25.00
CA LEU A 90 25.40 -18.05 -25.25
C LEU A 90 24.01 -18.25 -24.64
N ILE A 91 23.48 -19.48 -24.64
CA ILE A 91 22.20 -19.81 -24.00
C ILE A 91 22.30 -19.71 -22.45
N LEU A 92 23.42 -20.15 -21.89
CA LEU A 92 23.66 -20.11 -20.45
C LEU A 92 24.00 -18.71 -19.94
N THR A 93 24.54 -17.82 -20.78
CA THR A 93 24.85 -16.44 -20.37
C THR A 93 23.62 -15.54 -20.53
N PRO A 94 23.29 -14.70 -19.55
CA PRO A 94 22.21 -13.73 -19.69
C PRO A 94 22.64 -12.60 -20.64
N ILE A 95 21.91 -12.42 -21.76
CA ILE A 95 22.20 -11.37 -22.77
C ILE A 95 21.32 -10.16 -22.40
N GLY A 96 21.96 -9.03 -22.11
CA GLY A 96 21.26 -7.73 -22.01
C GLY A 96 20.59 -7.38 -20.68
N LYS A 97 20.65 -8.22 -19.65
CA LYS A 97 20.16 -7.81 -18.31
C LYS A 97 21.25 -7.03 -17.58
N ARG A 98 20.99 -5.75 -17.33
CA ARG A 98 21.81 -4.97 -16.39
C ARG A 98 21.83 -5.68 -15.04
N SER A 99 22.99 -5.78 -14.41
CA SER A 99 23.06 -6.33 -13.06
C SER A 99 22.25 -5.46 -12.10
N VAL A 100 21.75 -6.04 -11.02
CA VAL A 100 21.05 -5.27 -9.97
C VAL A 100 21.95 -4.14 -9.44
N GLN A 101 23.25 -4.37 -9.38
CA GLN A 101 24.23 -3.34 -8.98
C GLN A 101 24.31 -2.20 -9.98
N ASP A 102 24.31 -2.48 -11.30
CA ASP A 102 24.31 -1.44 -12.33
C ASP A 102 23.03 -0.59 -12.27
N GLN A 103 21.91 -1.24 -12.00
CA GLN A 103 20.62 -0.56 -11.81
C GLN A 103 20.64 0.35 -10.60
N LEU A 104 21.15 -0.13 -9.45
CA LEU A 104 21.29 0.68 -8.24
C LEU A 104 22.30 1.82 -8.40
N LYS A 105 23.38 1.58 -9.15
CA LYS A 105 24.37 2.60 -9.51
C LYS A 105 23.76 3.72 -10.35
N SER A 106 22.91 3.38 -11.32
CA SER A 106 22.28 4.36 -12.21
C SER A 106 21.37 5.36 -11.48
N ILE A 107 20.80 4.97 -10.34
CA ILE A 107 19.99 5.85 -9.49
C ILE A 107 20.81 6.52 -8.38
N GLY A 108 22.13 6.37 -8.42
CA GLY A 108 23.05 6.98 -7.45
C GLY A 108 22.95 6.39 -6.03
N LEU A 109 22.56 5.12 -5.89
CA LEU A 109 22.59 4.42 -4.61
C LEU A 109 23.98 3.81 -4.41
N ALA A 110 24.93 4.63 -3.95
CA ALA A 110 26.29 4.24 -3.64
C ALA A 110 26.76 4.94 -2.36
N ASN A 111 27.79 4.43 -1.71
CA ASN A 111 28.42 5.09 -0.58
C ASN A 111 29.45 6.16 -1.04
N HIS A 112 30.07 6.87 -0.11
CA HIS A 112 31.07 7.89 -0.42
C HIS A 112 32.32 7.36 -1.16
N ALA A 113 32.57 6.06 -1.12
CA ALA A 113 33.63 5.39 -1.87
C ALA A 113 33.15 4.81 -3.23
N GLU A 114 31.98 5.28 -3.73
CA GLU A 114 31.32 4.80 -4.94
C GLU A 114 30.97 3.31 -4.95
N ALA A 115 31.06 2.63 -3.81
CA ALA A 115 30.67 1.22 -3.70
C ALA A 115 29.15 1.09 -3.68
N VAL A 116 28.64 0.21 -4.55
CA VAL A 116 27.20 -0.02 -4.74
C VAL A 116 26.74 -1.23 -3.91
N PRO A 117 25.59 -1.16 -3.25
CA PRO A 117 25.01 -2.28 -2.51
C PRO A 117 24.90 -3.56 -3.36
N GLU A 118 25.29 -4.67 -2.76
CA GLU A 118 25.29 -5.97 -3.41
C GLU A 118 24.09 -6.80 -2.94
N LEU A 119 23.34 -7.38 -3.89
CA LEU A 119 22.28 -8.33 -3.57
C LEU A 119 22.89 -9.64 -3.09
N LYS A 120 22.68 -10.00 -1.83
CA LYS A 120 23.19 -11.24 -1.24
C LYS A 120 22.22 -12.40 -1.38
N HIS A 121 20.94 -12.15 -1.08
CA HIS A 121 19.91 -13.19 -1.14
C HIS A 121 18.61 -12.64 -1.71
N LYS A 122 17.92 -13.50 -2.46
CA LYS A 122 16.56 -13.27 -2.95
C LYS A 122 15.74 -14.51 -2.64
N ARG A 123 14.70 -14.36 -1.81
CA ARG A 123 13.86 -15.47 -1.38
C ARG A 123 12.40 -15.06 -1.26
N LYS A 124 11.48 -16.00 -1.37
CA LYS A 124 10.07 -15.77 -1.07
C LYS A 124 9.86 -15.62 0.44
N ASP A 125 8.91 -14.77 0.83
CA ASP A 125 8.48 -14.68 2.22
C ASP A 125 7.74 -15.98 2.61
N MET A 126 8.04 -16.51 3.79
CA MET A 126 7.43 -17.76 4.27
C MET A 126 5.96 -17.61 4.63
N GLN A 127 5.55 -16.39 5.06
CA GLN A 127 4.17 -16.09 5.46
C GLN A 127 3.31 -15.65 4.26
N ASN A 128 3.91 -14.99 3.27
CA ASN A 128 3.23 -14.55 2.06
C ASN A 128 4.08 -14.79 0.80
N PRO A 129 3.85 -15.88 0.07
CA PRO A 129 4.63 -16.23 -1.13
C PRO A 129 4.57 -15.22 -2.29
N LYS A 130 3.61 -14.26 -2.25
CA LYS A 130 3.55 -13.15 -3.22
C LYS A 130 4.72 -12.18 -3.02
N ILE A 131 5.22 -12.06 -1.79
CA ILE A 131 6.32 -11.17 -1.44
C ILE A 131 7.66 -11.86 -1.69
N THR A 132 8.57 -11.13 -2.30
CA THR A 132 9.97 -11.51 -2.43
C THR A 132 10.81 -10.62 -1.53
N ILE A 133 11.63 -11.23 -0.68
CA ILE A 133 12.58 -10.54 0.18
C ILE A 133 13.92 -10.46 -0.54
N TRP A 134 14.40 -9.25 -0.76
CA TRP A 134 15.71 -8.95 -1.33
C TRP A 134 16.61 -8.47 -0.20
N GLU A 135 17.73 -9.14 0.02
CA GLU A 135 18.70 -8.81 1.06
C GLU A 135 19.95 -8.21 0.44
N PHE A 136 20.21 -6.94 0.76
CA PHE A 136 21.35 -6.18 0.26
C PHE A 136 22.38 -5.92 1.37
N THR A 137 23.65 -5.74 0.98
CA THR A 137 24.65 -5.11 1.84
C THR A 137 24.35 -3.62 1.93
N SER A 138 24.39 -3.01 3.12
CA SER A 138 24.16 -1.57 3.25
C SER A 138 25.39 -0.72 2.89
N LEU A 139 26.59 -1.29 3.00
CA LEU A 139 27.87 -0.60 2.77
C LEU A 139 27.99 0.76 3.49
N GLY A 140 27.37 0.87 4.67
CA GLY A 140 27.34 2.11 5.45
C GLY A 140 26.28 3.12 5.03
N ILE A 141 25.45 2.83 4.01
CA ILE A 141 24.32 3.66 3.61
C ILE A 141 23.18 3.49 4.62
N PRO A 142 22.76 4.55 5.34
CA PRO A 142 21.66 4.45 6.30
C PRO A 142 20.34 4.04 5.66
N LEU A 143 19.49 3.32 6.39
CA LEU A 143 18.17 2.89 5.90
C LEU A 143 17.30 4.09 5.45
N LYS A 144 17.49 5.26 6.04
CA LYS A 144 16.81 6.50 5.63
C LYS A 144 17.07 6.81 4.16
N VAL A 145 18.33 6.76 3.71
CA VAL A 145 18.71 7.04 2.31
C VAL A 145 18.05 6.04 1.33
N TRP A 146 17.91 4.77 1.74
CA TRP A 146 17.18 3.77 0.95
C TRP A 146 15.70 4.13 0.82
N LYS A 147 15.08 4.58 1.91
CA LYS A 147 13.69 5.03 1.92
C LYS A 147 13.49 6.28 1.07
N ASP A 148 14.37 7.27 1.19
CA ASP A 148 14.31 8.51 0.40
C ASP A 148 14.45 8.23 -1.11
N LYS A 149 15.06 7.10 -1.50
CA LYS A 149 15.22 6.65 -2.90
C LYS A 149 14.23 5.55 -3.30
N GLN A 150 13.18 5.29 -2.51
CA GLN A 150 12.26 4.19 -2.75
C GLN A 150 11.70 4.17 -4.17
N ALA A 151 11.11 5.26 -4.64
CA ALA A 151 10.54 5.35 -5.98
C ALA A 151 11.56 5.07 -7.10
N ALA A 152 12.81 5.56 -6.93
CA ALA A 152 13.87 5.29 -7.88
C ALA A 152 14.29 3.81 -7.88
N ILE A 153 14.32 3.16 -6.71
CA ILE A 153 14.61 1.72 -6.56
C ILE A 153 13.50 0.88 -7.20
N GLU A 154 12.24 1.22 -6.95
CA GLU A 154 11.08 0.55 -7.54
C GLU A 154 11.14 0.57 -9.07
N THR A 155 11.38 1.75 -9.64
CA THR A 155 11.53 1.93 -11.09
C THR A 155 12.74 1.17 -11.66
N ALA A 156 13.89 1.21 -10.96
CA ALA A 156 15.11 0.57 -11.44
C ALA A 156 15.03 -0.95 -11.41
N LEU A 157 14.38 -1.53 -10.40
CA LEU A 157 14.30 -2.99 -10.19
C LEU A 157 13.00 -3.61 -10.69
N ASP A 158 12.06 -2.80 -11.22
CA ASP A 158 10.72 -3.20 -11.68
C ASP A 158 9.95 -3.97 -10.61
N ILE A 159 9.86 -3.35 -9.42
CA ILE A 159 9.20 -3.91 -8.23
C ILE A 159 8.39 -2.83 -7.52
N THR A 160 7.38 -3.24 -6.76
CA THR A 160 6.70 -2.40 -5.77
C THR A 160 7.19 -2.78 -4.37
N ILE A 161 7.72 -1.82 -3.63
CA ILE A 161 8.30 -2.05 -2.30
C ILE A 161 7.20 -1.96 -1.24
N VAL A 162 6.96 -3.08 -0.57
CA VAL A 162 5.97 -3.18 0.51
C VAL A 162 6.54 -2.73 1.84
N LYS A 163 7.84 -3.03 2.08
CA LYS A 163 8.51 -2.70 3.34
C LYS A 163 10.02 -2.72 3.19
N MET A 164 10.68 -1.74 3.80
CA MET A 164 12.13 -1.73 3.99
C MET A 164 12.51 -1.78 5.47
N LYS A 165 13.45 -2.62 5.83
CA LYS A 165 13.98 -2.70 7.21
C LYS A 165 15.45 -3.12 7.23
N ASN A 166 16.12 -2.89 8.37
CA ASN A 166 17.44 -3.49 8.59
C ASN A 166 17.33 -5.02 8.68
N GLY A 167 18.33 -5.71 8.18
CA GLY A 167 18.45 -7.16 8.30
C GLY A 167 19.04 -7.60 9.66
N SER A 168 19.82 -8.66 9.66
CA SER A 168 20.58 -9.08 10.84
C SER A 168 21.71 -8.08 11.14
N GLY A 169 21.35 -6.97 11.82
CA GLY A 169 22.21 -5.83 12.07
C GLY A 169 22.05 -4.70 11.05
N LYS A 170 22.76 -3.58 11.28
CA LYS A 170 22.67 -2.37 10.44
C LYS A 170 23.43 -2.47 9.11
N SER A 171 24.25 -3.51 8.93
CA SER A 171 25.03 -3.74 7.69
C SER A 171 24.23 -4.37 6.55
N ARG A 172 22.98 -4.72 6.79
CA ARG A 172 22.06 -5.33 5.84
C ARG A 172 20.76 -4.56 5.73
N VAL A 173 20.24 -4.46 4.50
CA VAL A 173 18.91 -3.91 4.22
C VAL A 173 18.06 -5.00 3.58
N LEU A 174 16.88 -5.21 4.13
CA LEU A 174 15.86 -6.12 3.59
C LEU A 174 14.78 -5.29 2.92
N ILE A 175 14.56 -5.56 1.63
CA ILE A 175 13.46 -5.00 0.85
C ILE A 175 12.44 -6.12 0.63
N HIS A 176 11.26 -5.97 1.19
CA HIS A 176 10.10 -6.81 0.90
C HIS A 176 9.37 -6.19 -0.28
N ALA A 177 9.27 -6.89 -1.38
CA ALA A 177 8.71 -6.36 -2.62
C ALA A 177 7.83 -7.37 -3.34
N VAL A 178 6.89 -6.85 -4.12
CA VAL A 178 6.09 -7.58 -5.10
C VAL A 178 6.50 -7.14 -6.51
N PRO A 179 6.20 -7.90 -7.58
CA PRO A 179 6.40 -7.43 -8.95
C PRO A 179 5.67 -6.10 -9.20
N ALA A 180 6.26 -5.18 -9.98
CA ALA A 180 5.66 -3.86 -10.27
C ALA A 180 4.27 -3.93 -10.93
N VAL A 181 3.99 -5.02 -11.64
CA VAL A 181 2.65 -5.30 -12.22
C VAL A 181 1.63 -5.81 -11.20
N SER A 182 2.05 -6.02 -9.94
CA SER A 182 1.12 -6.39 -8.88
C SER A 182 0.38 -5.15 -8.42
N ASP A 183 -0.92 -5.15 -8.55
CA ASP A 183 -1.78 -4.08 -8.06
C ASP A 183 -2.72 -4.58 -6.96
N LEU A 184 -3.14 -3.67 -6.10
CA LEU A 184 -4.22 -3.96 -5.19
C LEU A 184 -5.54 -3.92 -5.98
N PRO A 185 -6.52 -4.76 -5.66
CA PRO A 185 -7.83 -4.71 -6.32
C PRO A 185 -8.44 -3.31 -6.24
N ASP A 186 -9.16 -2.89 -7.28
CA ASP A 186 -9.86 -1.60 -7.29
C ASP A 186 -11.02 -1.57 -6.30
N MET A 187 -11.65 -2.72 -6.05
CA MET A 187 -12.76 -2.85 -5.11
C MET A 187 -12.77 -4.24 -4.49
N ILE A 188 -12.97 -4.28 -3.17
CA ILE A 188 -13.20 -5.52 -2.41
C ILE A 188 -14.50 -5.32 -1.63
N LYS A 189 -15.57 -6.02 -2.01
CA LYS A 189 -16.83 -5.95 -1.28
C LYS A 189 -16.70 -6.57 0.10
N TRP A 190 -17.24 -5.89 1.12
CA TRP A 190 -17.36 -6.44 2.46
C TRP A 190 -18.15 -7.75 2.46
N ASN A 191 -17.73 -8.66 3.28
CA ASN A 191 -18.45 -9.89 3.59
C ASN A 191 -18.23 -10.20 5.08
N ASP A 192 -19.27 -10.66 5.77
CA ASP A 192 -19.19 -10.94 7.22
C ASP A 192 -18.15 -12.00 7.59
N LYS A 193 -17.68 -12.82 6.63
CA LYS A 193 -16.52 -13.70 6.85
C LYS A 193 -15.23 -12.94 7.23
N TYR A 194 -15.14 -11.65 6.88
CA TYR A 194 -14.03 -10.79 7.24
C TYR A 194 -14.17 -10.21 8.67
N LEU A 195 -15.33 -10.35 9.32
CA LEU A 195 -15.50 -9.91 10.70
C LEU A 195 -14.58 -10.75 11.61
N SER A 196 -13.65 -10.08 12.28
CA SER A 196 -12.74 -10.77 13.21
C SER A 196 -13.52 -11.40 14.38
N GLN A 197 -13.19 -12.64 14.71
CA GLN A 197 -13.73 -13.30 15.89
C GLN A 197 -13.11 -12.76 17.20
N GLN A 198 -11.98 -12.08 17.11
CA GLN A 198 -11.32 -11.47 18.26
C GLN A 198 -12.05 -10.20 18.70
N SER A 199 -12.08 -9.97 20.02
CA SER A 199 -12.72 -8.78 20.60
C SER A 199 -12.08 -7.51 20.05
N PHE A 200 -12.90 -6.63 19.48
CA PHE A 200 -12.54 -5.29 19.00
C PHE A 200 -11.32 -5.17 18.08
N ILE A 201 -11.00 -6.22 17.36
CA ILE A 201 -10.19 -6.13 16.14
C ILE A 201 -11.11 -5.82 14.97
N LEU A 202 -10.90 -4.67 14.34
CA LEU A 202 -11.65 -4.21 13.17
C LEU A 202 -10.81 -4.41 11.91
N ASN A 203 -11.40 -4.95 10.86
CA ASN A 203 -10.77 -5.15 9.57
C ASN A 203 -10.98 -3.94 8.66
N LEU A 204 -9.90 -3.39 8.14
CA LEU A 204 -9.90 -2.21 7.27
C LEU A 204 -10.01 -2.60 5.78
N GLY A 205 -9.28 -3.62 5.36
CA GLY A 205 -9.12 -4.02 3.96
C GLY A 205 -7.96 -4.99 3.75
N GLU A 206 -7.50 -5.07 2.51
CA GLU A 206 -6.40 -5.94 2.11
C GLU A 206 -5.19 -5.14 1.62
N SER A 207 -4.01 -5.52 2.08
CA SER A 207 -2.73 -5.05 1.59
C SER A 207 -2.02 -6.13 0.78
N PHE A 208 -0.87 -5.81 0.19
CA PHE A 208 0.00 -6.82 -0.43
C PHE A 208 0.47 -7.89 0.57
N THR A 209 0.47 -7.58 1.87
CA THR A 209 0.89 -8.50 2.94
C THR A 209 -0.26 -9.29 3.55
N GLY A 210 -1.49 -9.03 3.12
CA GLY A 210 -2.71 -9.64 3.65
C GLY A 210 -3.62 -8.64 4.36
N PRO A 211 -4.57 -9.12 5.19
CA PRO A 211 -5.56 -8.27 5.84
C PRO A 211 -4.92 -7.20 6.72
N VAL A 212 -5.46 -5.99 6.63
CA VAL A 212 -5.09 -4.86 7.48
C VAL A 212 -6.14 -4.69 8.57
N THR A 213 -5.70 -4.71 9.81
CA THR A 213 -6.58 -4.67 10.99
C THR A 213 -6.14 -3.62 11.98
N VAL A 214 -7.08 -3.14 12.79
CA VAL A 214 -6.81 -2.30 13.95
C VAL A 214 -7.41 -2.94 15.21
N ASP A 215 -6.60 -3.06 16.25
CA ASP A 215 -7.02 -3.53 17.58
C ASP A 215 -7.30 -2.33 18.49
N LEU A 216 -8.57 -2.00 18.73
CA LEU A 216 -8.97 -0.86 19.55
C LEU A 216 -8.56 -1.00 21.04
N ALA A 217 -8.28 -2.20 21.52
CA ALA A 217 -7.74 -2.38 22.87
C ALA A 217 -6.29 -1.89 22.98
N ARG A 218 -5.54 -1.95 21.87
CA ARG A 218 -4.13 -1.50 21.81
C ARG A 218 -4.00 -0.11 21.23
N VAL A 219 -4.74 0.20 20.18
CA VAL A 219 -4.72 1.47 19.45
C VAL A 219 -6.12 2.08 19.54
N PRO A 220 -6.39 2.86 20.60
CA PRO A 220 -7.76 3.17 21.00
C PRO A 220 -8.48 4.16 20.08
N HIS A 221 -7.76 4.94 19.29
CA HIS A 221 -8.33 6.01 18.49
C HIS A 221 -7.82 5.97 17.07
N ILE A 222 -8.68 6.38 16.13
CA ILE A 222 -8.40 6.40 14.70
C ILE A 222 -8.63 7.81 14.16
N LEU A 223 -7.69 8.32 13.38
CA LEU A 223 -7.82 9.53 12.58
C LEU A 223 -7.87 9.16 11.11
N LEU A 224 -8.94 9.54 10.42
CA LEU A 224 -9.16 9.30 8.99
C LEU A 224 -9.03 10.61 8.22
N GLY A 225 -8.16 10.64 7.23
CA GLY A 225 -8.08 11.73 6.24
C GLY A 225 -8.38 11.26 4.84
N GLY A 226 -8.73 12.17 3.97
CA GLY A 226 -8.90 11.90 2.56
C GLY A 226 -9.80 12.91 1.87
N ALA A 227 -9.45 13.30 0.65
CA ALA A 227 -10.23 14.20 -0.18
C ALA A 227 -11.61 13.61 -0.51
N THR A 228 -12.51 14.45 -0.97
CA THR A 228 -13.84 14.04 -1.46
C THR A 228 -13.70 12.94 -2.51
N GLY A 229 -14.50 11.88 -2.37
CA GLY A 229 -14.46 10.72 -3.27
C GLY A 229 -13.31 9.74 -3.01
N SER A 230 -12.48 9.92 -1.97
CA SER A 230 -11.42 8.96 -1.59
C SER A 230 -11.96 7.65 -1.01
N GLY A 231 -13.23 7.60 -0.57
CA GLY A 231 -13.82 6.46 0.14
C GLY A 231 -13.81 6.58 1.66
N LYS A 232 -13.42 7.75 2.22
CA LYS A 232 -13.32 8.03 3.66
C LYS A 232 -14.59 7.66 4.44
N SER A 233 -15.77 8.15 4.02
CA SER A 233 -17.04 7.87 4.70
C SER A 233 -17.44 6.39 4.60
N VAL A 234 -17.09 5.69 3.51
CA VAL A 234 -17.32 4.25 3.38
C VAL A 234 -16.46 3.47 4.39
N LEU A 235 -15.17 3.83 4.53
CA LEU A 235 -14.29 3.22 5.52
C LEU A 235 -14.75 3.53 6.95
N LEU A 236 -15.18 4.76 7.22
CA LEU A 236 -15.75 5.13 8.53
C LEU A 236 -16.96 4.24 8.87
N LYS A 237 -17.93 4.14 7.97
CA LYS A 237 -19.12 3.30 8.13
C LYS A 237 -18.76 1.82 8.33
N LEU A 238 -17.80 1.31 7.56
CA LEU A 238 -17.29 -0.07 7.72
C LEU A 238 -16.78 -0.32 9.14
N LEU A 239 -16.04 0.61 9.72
CA LEU A 239 -15.52 0.50 11.08
C LEU A 239 -16.64 0.55 12.13
N LEU A 240 -17.59 1.46 11.96
CA LEU A 240 -18.72 1.64 12.86
C LEU A 240 -19.66 0.44 12.84
N MET A 241 -19.97 -0.11 11.68
CA MET A 241 -20.76 -1.33 11.52
C MET A 241 -20.10 -2.50 12.26
N GLN A 242 -18.80 -2.72 12.06
CA GLN A 242 -18.09 -3.79 12.76
C GLN A 242 -18.12 -3.59 14.30
N ALA A 243 -17.94 -2.36 14.74
CA ALA A 243 -17.99 -2.04 16.18
C ALA A 243 -19.38 -2.29 16.77
N ASN A 244 -20.44 -1.89 16.04
CA ASN A 244 -21.83 -2.16 16.44
C ASN A 244 -22.11 -3.67 16.52
N LYS A 245 -21.73 -4.44 15.49
CA LYS A 245 -21.84 -5.93 15.50
C LYS A 245 -21.06 -6.59 16.64
N LYS A 246 -20.04 -5.93 17.16
CA LYS A 246 -19.25 -6.38 18.33
C LYS A 246 -19.80 -5.87 19.67
N GLY A 247 -20.96 -5.25 19.67
CA GLY A 247 -21.67 -4.78 20.87
C GLY A 247 -21.14 -3.47 21.46
N ALA A 248 -20.45 -2.64 20.66
CA ALA A 248 -20.13 -1.29 21.10
C ALA A 248 -21.33 -0.36 20.98
N THR A 249 -21.48 0.57 21.91
CA THR A 249 -22.39 1.71 21.75
C THR A 249 -21.75 2.73 20.84
N VAL A 250 -22.32 2.91 19.63
CA VAL A 250 -21.79 3.83 18.61
C VAL A 250 -22.53 5.17 18.69
N CYS A 251 -21.77 6.24 18.80
CA CYS A 251 -22.23 7.63 18.84
C CYS A 251 -21.64 8.37 17.65
N ILE A 252 -22.47 9.00 16.83
CA ILE A 252 -22.07 9.62 15.57
C ILE A 252 -22.42 11.10 15.56
N ALA A 253 -21.41 11.94 15.33
CA ALA A 253 -21.56 13.35 15.06
C ALA A 253 -21.53 13.59 13.55
N ASP A 254 -22.70 13.94 12.97
CA ASP A 254 -22.88 14.24 11.55
C ASP A 254 -23.46 15.66 11.35
N PHE A 255 -22.55 16.60 11.15
CA PHE A 255 -22.89 18.02 10.96
C PHE A 255 -23.42 18.34 9.56
N LYS A 256 -23.54 17.34 8.68
CA LYS A 256 -24.20 17.47 7.37
C LYS A 256 -25.71 17.13 7.43
N GLY A 257 -26.27 17.05 8.62
CA GLY A 257 -27.70 16.83 8.83
C GLY A 257 -28.19 15.41 8.56
N GLY A 258 -27.36 14.40 8.72
CA GLY A 258 -27.75 12.99 8.58
C GLY A 258 -27.71 12.46 7.14
N VAL A 259 -27.23 13.25 6.17
CA VAL A 259 -27.24 12.86 4.74
C VAL A 259 -26.30 11.69 4.48
N ASP A 260 -25.17 11.66 5.17
CA ASP A 260 -24.16 10.60 4.99
C ASP A 260 -24.53 9.29 5.70
N PHE A 261 -25.49 9.32 6.65
CA PHE A 261 -25.93 8.16 7.42
C PHE A 261 -27.42 7.86 7.22
N PRO A 262 -27.80 6.84 6.42
CA PRO A 262 -29.20 6.44 6.22
C PRO A 262 -29.95 6.12 7.51
N PRO A 263 -31.32 6.09 7.50
CA PRO A 263 -32.17 5.91 8.67
C PRO A 263 -31.85 4.69 9.54
N ILE A 264 -31.20 3.66 8.99
CA ILE A 264 -30.78 2.49 9.76
C ILE A 264 -29.77 2.87 10.85
N TRP A 265 -28.85 3.80 10.55
CA TRP A 265 -27.88 4.30 11.53
C TRP A 265 -28.55 5.05 12.67
N HIS A 266 -29.64 5.78 12.41
CA HIS A 266 -30.40 6.52 13.43
C HIS A 266 -31.15 5.60 14.40
N LYS A 267 -31.41 4.34 13.99
CA LYS A 267 -32.04 3.34 14.86
C LYS A 267 -31.04 2.61 15.74
N GLU A 268 -29.87 2.32 15.20
CA GLU A 268 -28.84 1.48 15.84
C GLU A 268 -27.79 2.29 16.59
N CYS A 269 -27.66 3.60 16.29
CA CYS A 269 -26.62 4.46 16.82
C CYS A 269 -27.22 5.72 17.47
N ARG A 270 -26.46 6.33 18.37
CA ARG A 270 -26.79 7.65 18.93
C ARG A 270 -26.25 8.73 18.00
N MET A 271 -27.14 9.55 17.43
CA MET A 271 -26.78 10.62 16.48
C MET A 271 -26.77 11.97 17.17
N CYS A 272 -25.83 12.84 16.78
CA CYS A 272 -25.85 14.27 17.07
C CYS A 272 -25.53 15.08 15.80
N PHE A 273 -26.24 16.17 15.61
CA PHE A 273 -26.20 16.96 14.37
C PHE A 273 -25.79 18.43 14.62
N GLU A 274 -25.64 18.81 15.88
CA GLU A 274 -25.32 20.16 16.31
C GLU A 274 -24.28 20.14 17.42
N GLU A 275 -23.53 21.24 17.58
CA GLU A 275 -22.44 21.35 18.57
C GLU A 275 -22.95 21.12 20.00
N GLN A 276 -24.16 21.61 20.34
CA GLN A 276 -24.72 21.46 21.67
C GLN A 276 -24.99 19.97 21.99
N SER A 277 -25.62 19.24 21.08
CA SER A 277 -25.88 17.80 21.25
C SER A 277 -24.61 16.97 21.28
N ALA A 278 -23.59 17.37 20.50
CA ALA A 278 -22.26 16.76 20.55
C ALA A 278 -21.56 17.01 21.89
N LEU A 279 -21.67 18.22 22.45
CA LEU A 279 -21.12 18.55 23.75
C LEU A 279 -21.80 17.74 24.88
N GLU A 280 -23.12 17.60 24.85
CA GLU A 280 -23.89 16.82 25.83
C GLU A 280 -23.43 15.34 25.77
N LEU A 281 -23.40 14.75 24.59
CA LEU A 281 -22.95 13.38 24.38
C LEU A 281 -21.50 13.14 24.85
N LEU A 282 -20.59 14.03 24.51
CA LEU A 282 -19.19 13.95 24.95
C LEU A 282 -19.06 14.16 26.47
N THR A 283 -19.96 14.93 27.08
CA THR A 283 -19.99 15.09 28.54
C THR A 283 -20.40 13.81 29.22
N GLU A 284 -21.47 13.15 28.76
CA GLU A 284 -21.86 11.81 29.22
C GLU A 284 -20.71 10.78 29.08
N LEU A 285 -20.00 10.78 27.96
CA LEU A 285 -18.87 9.86 27.76
C LEU A 285 -17.72 10.13 28.74
N VAL A 286 -17.45 11.39 29.08
CA VAL A 286 -16.42 11.74 30.06
C VAL A 286 -16.89 11.37 31.49
N GLU A 287 -18.17 11.55 31.83
CA GLU A 287 -18.73 11.11 33.10
C GLU A 287 -18.66 9.59 33.23
N GLU A 288 -19.00 8.85 32.17
CA GLU A 288 -18.86 7.38 32.15
C GLU A 288 -17.38 6.96 32.27
N LEU A 289 -16.44 7.68 31.67
CA LEU A 289 -15.02 7.47 31.84
C LEU A 289 -14.62 7.58 33.33
N GLU A 290 -15.04 8.65 34.02
CA GLU A 290 -14.73 8.85 35.41
C GLU A 290 -15.41 7.80 36.30
N ARG A 291 -16.65 7.39 35.99
CA ARG A 291 -17.35 6.28 36.68
C ARG A 291 -16.53 4.99 36.56
N ARG A 292 -16.12 4.61 35.36
CA ARG A 292 -15.31 3.41 35.11
C ARG A 292 -13.96 3.48 35.79
N LYS A 293 -13.34 4.64 35.84
CA LYS A 293 -12.06 4.88 36.52
C LYS A 293 -12.17 4.55 38.02
N GLN A 294 -13.25 4.99 38.69
CA GLN A 294 -13.48 4.63 40.07
C GLN A 294 -13.77 3.13 40.24
N LEU A 295 -14.56 2.53 39.32
CA LEU A 295 -14.90 1.12 39.35
C LEU A 295 -13.62 0.24 39.23
N LEU A 296 -12.78 0.52 38.25
CA LEU A 296 -11.52 -0.22 38.04
C LEU A 296 -10.52 -0.02 39.17
N LYS A 297 -10.47 1.19 39.74
CA LYS A 297 -9.65 1.50 40.91
C LYS A 297 -10.07 0.67 42.11
N THR A 298 -11.38 0.58 42.40
CA THR A 298 -11.95 -0.20 43.52
C THR A 298 -11.71 -1.69 43.31
N ALA A 299 -11.82 -2.18 42.05
CA ALA A 299 -11.58 -3.57 41.73
C ALA A 299 -10.07 -3.94 41.65
N GLY A 300 -9.18 -2.96 41.64
CA GLY A 300 -7.74 -3.19 41.44
C GLY A 300 -7.36 -3.72 40.05
N LEU A 301 -8.16 -3.41 39.01
CA LEU A 301 -8.02 -3.95 37.67
C LEU A 301 -7.57 -2.88 36.69
N PRO A 302 -6.72 -3.24 35.65
CA PRO A 302 -6.05 -2.25 34.82
C PRO A 302 -6.92 -1.70 33.68
N ASN A 303 -7.96 -2.42 33.25
CA ASN A 303 -8.84 -2.03 32.15
C ASN A 303 -10.15 -2.81 32.15
N ILE A 304 -11.08 -2.42 31.25
CA ILE A 304 -12.41 -3.05 31.18
C ILE A 304 -12.37 -4.52 30.74
N ASP A 305 -11.39 -4.95 29.95
CA ASP A 305 -11.31 -6.34 29.51
C ASP A 305 -10.97 -7.26 30.68
N HIS A 306 -10.05 -6.84 31.56
CA HIS A 306 -9.75 -7.56 32.80
C HIS A 306 -10.92 -7.51 33.78
N TYR A 307 -11.62 -6.37 33.84
CA TYR A 307 -12.80 -6.24 34.69
C TYR A 307 -13.91 -7.19 34.25
N ASN A 308 -14.28 -7.17 32.98
CA ASN A 308 -15.30 -8.06 32.40
C ASN A 308 -14.95 -9.54 32.62
N ALA A 309 -13.67 -9.90 32.41
CA ALA A 309 -13.19 -11.26 32.63
C ALA A 309 -13.23 -11.71 34.07
N ALA A 310 -12.95 -10.82 35.02
CA ALA A 310 -12.89 -11.12 36.44
C ALA A 310 -14.27 -11.14 37.13
N THR A 311 -15.19 -10.28 36.68
CA THR A 311 -16.52 -10.10 37.33
C THR A 311 -17.64 -10.84 36.61
N GLY A 312 -17.44 -11.20 35.33
CA GLY A 312 -18.50 -11.69 34.46
C GLY A 312 -19.47 -10.60 33.98
N GLU A 313 -19.23 -9.33 34.32
CA GLU A 313 -19.96 -8.21 33.76
C GLU A 313 -19.55 -7.92 32.32
N ASN A 314 -20.38 -7.17 31.61
CA ASN A 314 -20.08 -6.75 30.24
C ASN A 314 -20.12 -5.22 30.11
N LEU A 315 -19.05 -4.57 30.56
CA LEU A 315 -18.86 -3.15 30.27
C LEU A 315 -18.61 -2.97 28.77
N GLN A 316 -19.64 -2.50 28.06
CA GLN A 316 -19.57 -2.27 26.61
C GLN A 316 -18.57 -1.16 26.28
N ARG A 317 -17.98 -1.23 25.08
CA ARG A 317 -17.16 -0.13 24.55
C ARG A 317 -18.06 0.97 23.99
N TYR A 318 -17.59 2.20 24.11
CA TYR A 318 -18.19 3.36 23.44
C TYR A 318 -17.29 3.83 22.31
N ILE A 319 -17.89 4.17 21.18
CA ILE A 319 -17.19 4.79 20.05
C ILE A 319 -17.87 6.11 19.73
N PHE A 320 -17.14 7.20 19.89
CA PHE A 320 -17.54 8.49 19.34
C PHE A 320 -16.88 8.67 17.97
N ALA A 321 -17.70 8.84 16.94
CA ALA A 321 -17.30 9.06 15.58
C ALA A 321 -17.73 10.43 15.09
N CYS A 322 -16.89 11.07 14.26
CA CYS A 322 -17.22 12.30 13.57
C CYS A 322 -16.76 12.19 12.11
N ASP A 323 -17.67 12.38 11.13
CA ASP A 323 -17.34 12.26 9.70
C ASP A 323 -16.55 13.47 9.18
N GLU A 324 -16.84 14.68 9.73
CA GLU A 324 -16.11 15.89 9.34
C GLU A 324 -15.77 16.73 10.57
N LEU A 325 -14.57 16.48 11.09
CA LEU A 325 -14.08 17.16 12.28
C LEU A 325 -13.96 18.68 12.09
N ALA A 326 -13.67 19.10 10.86
CA ALA A 326 -13.56 20.50 10.53
C ALA A 326 -14.88 21.24 10.71
N GLU A 327 -16.01 20.62 10.38
CA GLU A 327 -17.32 21.24 10.58
C GLU A 327 -17.70 21.35 12.06
N MET A 328 -17.35 20.34 12.86
CA MET A 328 -17.60 20.33 14.31
C MET A 328 -16.73 21.35 15.08
N LEU A 329 -15.53 21.64 14.63
CA LEU A 329 -14.54 22.42 15.39
C LEU A 329 -14.20 23.78 14.77
N ASP A 330 -14.80 24.16 13.63
CA ASP A 330 -14.58 25.46 13.00
C ASP A 330 -15.14 26.59 13.87
N LYS A 331 -14.29 27.55 14.20
CA LYS A 331 -14.63 28.74 15.02
C LYS A 331 -14.84 30.00 14.17
N THR A 332 -14.77 29.88 12.85
CA THR A 332 -14.83 31.02 11.94
C THR A 332 -16.23 31.62 11.91
N GLY A 333 -16.35 32.92 12.11
CA GLY A 333 -17.63 33.62 12.03
C GLY A 333 -18.61 33.38 13.19
N LEU A 334 -18.22 32.58 14.21
CA LEU A 334 -19.09 32.25 15.32
C LEU A 334 -19.12 33.32 16.42
N THR A 335 -20.23 33.35 17.15
CA THR A 335 -20.40 34.16 18.39
C THR A 335 -19.45 33.67 19.50
N LYS A 336 -19.30 34.48 20.56
CA LYS A 336 -18.48 34.09 21.71
C LYS A 336 -19.01 32.81 22.39
N GLU A 337 -20.31 32.70 22.56
CA GLU A 337 -20.96 31.53 23.19
C GLU A 337 -20.75 30.25 22.36
N GLN A 338 -20.91 30.32 21.04
CA GLN A 338 -20.64 29.19 20.16
C GLN A 338 -19.16 28.75 20.22
N LYS A 339 -18.22 29.72 20.22
CA LYS A 339 -16.79 29.40 20.40
C LYS A 339 -16.50 28.73 21.74
N GLU A 340 -17.16 29.15 22.83
CA GLU A 340 -17.02 28.50 24.13
C GLU A 340 -17.53 27.06 24.12
N THR A 341 -18.62 26.78 23.40
CA THR A 341 -19.15 25.41 23.20
C THR A 341 -18.10 24.53 22.49
N ILE A 342 -17.51 25.01 21.39
CA ILE A 342 -16.47 24.26 20.65
C ILE A 342 -15.23 24.03 21.54
N ILE A 343 -14.79 25.01 22.31
CA ILE A 343 -13.67 24.83 23.24
C ILE A 343 -13.96 23.74 24.27
N LYS A 344 -15.20 23.65 24.77
CA LYS A 344 -15.62 22.57 25.68
C LYS A 344 -15.60 21.22 24.97
N ILE A 345 -16.08 21.11 23.72
CA ILE A 345 -15.99 19.90 22.88
C ILE A 345 -14.53 19.46 22.72
N GLU A 346 -13.62 20.36 22.32
CA GLU A 346 -12.18 20.07 22.20
C GLU A 346 -11.59 19.55 23.52
N GLY A 347 -12.00 20.15 24.65
CA GLY A 347 -11.58 19.71 25.97
C GLY A 347 -12.02 18.28 26.29
N LYS A 348 -13.26 17.92 25.99
CA LYS A 348 -13.80 16.57 26.18
C LYS A 348 -13.11 15.54 25.27
N LEU A 349 -12.95 15.85 23.98
CA LEU A 349 -12.20 15.02 23.03
C LEU A 349 -10.76 14.78 23.52
N SER A 350 -10.08 15.82 24.02
CA SER A 350 -8.72 15.70 24.55
C SER A 350 -8.65 14.80 25.79
N ILE A 351 -9.66 14.82 26.66
CA ILE A 351 -9.75 13.91 27.82
C ILE A 351 -9.88 12.47 27.36
N ILE A 352 -10.81 12.19 26.45
CA ILE A 352 -11.04 10.86 25.91
C ILE A 352 -9.80 10.35 25.18
N ALA A 353 -9.17 11.18 24.33
CA ALA A 353 -7.96 10.82 23.59
C ALA A 353 -6.81 10.40 24.51
N ARG A 354 -6.66 11.03 25.67
CA ARG A 354 -5.59 10.71 26.62
C ARG A 354 -5.92 9.52 27.53
N GLN A 355 -7.17 9.29 27.87
CA GLN A 355 -7.54 8.37 28.96
C GLN A 355 -8.47 7.24 28.49
N GLY A 356 -9.19 7.37 27.38
CA GLY A 356 -10.27 6.48 26.96
C GLY A 356 -9.88 5.00 26.80
N ARG A 357 -8.60 4.71 26.51
CA ARG A 357 -8.11 3.35 26.21
C ARG A 357 -8.49 2.33 27.30
N ALA A 358 -8.11 2.57 28.53
CA ALA A 358 -8.33 1.63 29.64
C ALA A 358 -9.82 1.44 29.98
N PHE A 359 -10.62 2.45 29.68
CA PHE A 359 -12.04 2.51 30.01
C PHE A 359 -12.95 2.13 28.82
N GLY A 360 -12.37 1.76 27.67
CA GLY A 360 -13.11 1.32 26.48
C GLY A 360 -13.92 2.44 25.82
N ILE A 361 -13.42 3.68 25.85
CA ILE A 361 -14.04 4.82 25.16
C ILE A 361 -13.10 5.27 24.06
N HIS A 362 -13.57 5.19 22.82
CA HIS A 362 -12.75 5.31 21.62
C HIS A 362 -13.23 6.48 20.75
N LEU A 363 -12.29 7.09 20.00
CA LEU A 363 -12.56 8.13 19.01
C LEU A 363 -12.24 7.61 17.62
N ILE A 364 -13.14 7.82 16.67
CA ILE A 364 -12.90 7.66 15.24
C ILE A 364 -13.23 9.00 14.59
N LEU A 365 -12.21 9.80 14.32
CA LEU A 365 -12.36 11.16 13.83
C LEU A 365 -11.95 11.22 12.37
N ALA A 366 -12.79 11.82 11.53
CA ALA A 366 -12.52 11.94 10.11
C ALA A 366 -12.54 13.40 9.64
N THR A 367 -11.75 13.74 8.61
CA THR A 367 -11.72 15.07 8.00
C THR A 367 -11.30 15.01 6.54
N GLN A 368 -11.85 15.93 5.74
CA GLN A 368 -11.47 16.17 4.35
C GLN A 368 -10.71 17.49 4.19
N ARG A 369 -10.78 18.37 5.19
CA ARG A 369 -10.22 19.72 5.11
C ARG A 369 -8.81 19.75 5.69
N PRO A 370 -7.84 20.28 4.91
CA PRO A 370 -6.46 20.40 5.34
C PRO A 370 -6.25 21.65 6.21
N ASP A 371 -6.84 21.68 7.41
CA ASP A 371 -6.64 22.78 8.35
C ASP A 371 -5.98 22.30 9.65
N SER A 372 -4.73 22.70 9.84
CA SER A 372 -3.94 22.35 11.00
C SER A 372 -4.43 23.04 12.29
N THR A 373 -5.25 24.09 12.18
CA THR A 373 -5.79 24.81 13.35
C THR A 373 -6.99 24.09 13.95
N ILE A 374 -7.67 23.26 13.16
CA ILE A 374 -8.86 22.50 13.57
C ILE A 374 -8.48 21.30 14.43
N LEU A 375 -7.42 20.59 14.03
CA LEU A 375 -6.97 19.42 14.79
C LEU A 375 -5.92 19.83 15.84
N ASN A 376 -6.38 20.13 17.06
CA ASN A 376 -5.50 20.44 18.16
C ASN A 376 -4.41 19.37 18.35
N GLY A 377 -3.16 19.80 18.49
CA GLY A 377 -2.01 18.91 18.69
C GLY A 377 -2.17 17.94 19.86
N GLN A 378 -2.90 18.32 20.92
CA GLN A 378 -3.20 17.40 22.04
C GLN A 378 -4.09 16.24 21.64
N ILE A 379 -5.04 16.43 20.72
CA ILE A 379 -5.89 15.35 20.20
C ILE A 379 -5.04 14.49 19.25
N LYS A 380 -4.41 15.11 18.24
CA LYS A 380 -3.63 14.40 17.22
C LYS A 380 -2.52 13.52 17.81
N ASN A 381 -1.77 14.03 18.79
CA ASN A 381 -0.65 13.31 19.40
C ASN A 381 -1.07 12.08 20.20
N ASN A 382 -2.35 11.97 20.59
CA ASN A 382 -2.89 10.81 21.30
C ASN A 382 -3.59 9.81 20.36
N ILE A 383 -3.68 10.12 19.04
CA ILE A 383 -4.24 9.22 18.04
C ILE A 383 -3.09 8.56 17.25
N ASN A 384 -2.82 7.31 17.56
CA ASN A 384 -1.70 6.56 17.00
C ASN A 384 -2.03 5.84 15.69
N CYS A 385 -3.29 5.50 15.43
CA CYS A 385 -3.72 4.96 14.14
C CYS A 385 -4.21 6.11 13.26
N ARG A 386 -3.42 6.41 12.23
CA ARG A 386 -3.75 7.46 11.27
C ARG A 386 -3.78 6.85 9.88
N ILE A 387 -4.86 7.13 9.19
CA ILE A 387 -5.19 6.56 7.89
C ILE A 387 -5.50 7.71 6.95
N CYS A 388 -4.83 7.76 5.81
CA CYS A 388 -5.09 8.78 4.79
C CYS A 388 -5.42 8.09 3.46
N GLY A 389 -6.54 8.47 2.86
CA GLY A 389 -6.86 8.15 1.48
C GLY A 389 -6.22 9.15 0.53
N ARG A 390 -6.67 9.18 -0.72
CA ARG A 390 -6.25 10.19 -1.68
C ARG A 390 -6.33 11.59 -1.07
N ALA A 391 -5.26 12.35 -1.16
CA ALA A 391 -5.10 13.64 -0.52
C ALA A 391 -4.13 14.52 -1.33
N ASP A 392 -4.16 15.82 -1.08
CA ASP A 392 -3.06 16.71 -1.44
C ASP A 392 -1.93 16.65 -0.40
N ASN A 393 -0.81 17.32 -0.68
CA ASN A 393 0.34 17.34 0.22
C ASN A 393 0.01 17.90 1.60
N VAL A 394 -0.90 18.88 1.69
CA VAL A 394 -1.25 19.54 2.95
C VAL A 394 -2.05 18.60 3.83
N LEU A 395 -3.09 17.96 3.28
CA LEU A 395 -3.91 16.99 4.02
C LEU A 395 -3.09 15.76 4.43
N SER A 396 -2.23 15.23 3.52
CA SER A 396 -1.34 14.13 3.84
C SER A 396 -0.40 14.48 5.02
N MET A 397 0.21 15.66 5.00
CA MET A 397 1.06 16.15 6.08
C MET A 397 0.31 16.33 7.40
N ILE A 398 -0.94 16.80 7.36
CA ILE A 398 -1.77 16.96 8.56
C ILE A 398 -2.12 15.60 9.17
N ILE A 399 -2.44 14.61 8.36
CA ILE A 399 -2.87 13.29 8.87
C ILE A 399 -1.66 12.40 9.21
N LEU A 400 -0.72 12.22 8.28
CA LEU A 400 0.37 11.24 8.38
C LEU A 400 1.71 11.80 8.87
N ASP A 401 1.85 13.11 8.99
CA ASP A 401 3.12 13.84 9.22
C ASP A 401 4.14 13.69 8.07
N ASN A 402 3.68 13.31 6.88
CA ASN A 402 4.45 13.22 5.64
C ASN A 402 3.56 13.39 4.40
N THR A 403 4.12 13.42 3.20
CA THR A 403 3.39 13.57 1.93
C THR A 403 3.04 12.24 1.27
N ASP A 404 3.31 11.12 1.90
CA ASP A 404 3.24 9.79 1.30
C ASP A 404 1.87 9.45 0.68
N ALA A 405 0.76 9.90 1.28
CA ALA A 405 -0.57 9.65 0.72
C ALA A 405 -0.80 10.41 -0.58
N ALA A 406 -0.28 11.64 -0.69
CA ALA A 406 -0.34 12.42 -1.92
C ALA A 406 0.57 11.85 -3.01
N ASP A 407 1.75 11.36 -2.63
CA ASP A 407 2.77 10.89 -3.56
C ASP A 407 2.49 9.46 -4.07
N GLN A 408 1.85 8.60 -3.25
CA GLN A 408 1.76 7.16 -3.52
C GLN A 408 0.37 6.68 -3.92
N ILE A 409 -0.72 7.42 -3.57
CA ILE A 409 -2.08 7.01 -3.91
C ILE A 409 -2.47 7.64 -5.25
N PRO A 410 -2.75 6.83 -6.32
CA PRO A 410 -3.19 7.36 -7.61
C PRO A 410 -4.49 8.17 -7.49
N GLU A 411 -4.65 9.18 -8.35
CA GLU A 411 -5.82 10.06 -8.34
C GLU A 411 -7.15 9.33 -8.62
N ASP A 412 -7.12 8.25 -9.37
CA ASP A 412 -8.26 7.40 -9.73
C ASP A 412 -8.51 6.24 -8.74
N ALA A 413 -7.61 6.01 -7.78
CA ALA A 413 -7.71 4.92 -6.82
C ALA A 413 -8.67 5.26 -5.67
N GLN A 414 -9.97 4.96 -5.86
CA GLN A 414 -10.97 5.08 -4.81
C GLN A 414 -10.88 3.92 -3.81
N GLY A 415 -11.02 4.22 -2.52
CA GLY A 415 -10.93 3.22 -1.45
C GLY A 415 -9.49 2.75 -1.15
N ARG A 416 -8.48 3.38 -1.77
CA ARG A 416 -7.07 3.16 -1.48
C ARG A 416 -6.64 4.06 -0.34
N PHE A 417 -5.99 3.47 0.66
CA PHE A 417 -5.55 4.16 1.87
C PHE A 417 -4.13 3.80 2.25
N LEU A 418 -3.49 4.71 2.98
CA LEU A 418 -2.17 4.55 3.56
C LEU A 418 -2.24 4.72 5.07
N LEU A 419 -1.68 3.77 5.82
CA LEU A 419 -1.45 3.89 7.26
C LEU A 419 -0.19 4.71 7.54
N ASN A 420 -0.12 5.30 8.73
CA ASN A 420 1.06 6.05 9.17
C ASN A 420 2.34 5.19 9.37
N ASP A 421 2.25 3.88 9.26
CA ASP A 421 3.42 2.98 9.21
C ASP A 421 3.89 2.68 7.79
N GLY A 422 3.25 3.27 6.76
CA GLY A 422 3.53 3.10 5.35
C GLY A 422 2.82 1.89 4.71
N THR A 423 1.89 1.24 5.40
CA THR A 423 1.12 0.13 4.83
C THR A 423 0.02 0.66 3.92
N MET A 424 0.14 0.41 2.60
CA MET A 424 -0.92 0.70 1.64
C MET A 424 -1.92 -0.45 1.56
N PHE A 425 -3.21 -0.13 1.49
CA PHE A 425 -4.26 -1.14 1.41
C PHE A 425 -5.47 -0.65 0.61
N GLN A 426 -6.24 -1.59 0.06
CA GLN A 426 -7.57 -1.35 -0.48
C GLN A 426 -8.58 -1.65 0.60
N ALA A 427 -9.37 -0.66 0.99
CA ALA A 427 -10.43 -0.83 1.99
C ALA A 427 -11.55 -1.72 1.46
N TYR A 428 -12.20 -2.47 2.35
CA TYR A 428 -13.43 -3.15 1.99
C TYR A 428 -14.53 -2.11 1.71
N TRP A 429 -15.20 -2.27 0.59
CA TRP A 429 -16.37 -1.49 0.24
C TRP A 429 -17.59 -2.04 0.97
N PHE A 430 -18.15 -1.25 1.86
CA PHE A 430 -19.34 -1.57 2.64
C PHE A 430 -20.54 -0.80 2.11
N ASP A 431 -21.62 -1.53 1.84
CA ASP A 431 -22.92 -1.00 1.44
C ASP A 431 -23.87 -1.10 2.64
N ASP A 432 -24.30 0.03 3.16
CA ASP A 432 -25.20 0.11 4.31
C ASP A 432 -26.69 -0.01 3.94
N THR A 433 -27.03 -0.25 2.67
CA THR A 433 -28.43 -0.45 2.23
C THR A 433 -29.02 -1.76 2.75
N GLY A 434 -28.18 -2.74 3.07
CA GLY A 434 -28.58 -4.06 3.57
C GLY A 434 -28.65 -4.21 5.09
N GLY A 435 -28.31 -3.16 5.86
CA GLY A 435 -28.23 -3.17 7.33
C GLY A 435 -26.83 -2.98 7.88
N ILE A 436 -26.72 -2.72 9.20
CA ILE A 436 -25.45 -2.47 9.90
C ILE A 436 -25.24 -3.42 11.08
#